data_2b243367ebe72a20402b78019ae8bbef
#
_entry.id   2b243367ebe72a20402b78019ae8bbef
#
_cell.length_a   1.000
_cell.length_b   1.000
_cell.length_c   1.000
_cell.angle_alpha   90.00
_cell.angle_beta   90.00
_cell.angle_gamma   90.00
#
_symmetry.space_group_name_H-M   'P 1'
#
loop_
_entity.id
_entity.type
_entity.pdbx_description
1 polymer ?
#
loop_
_entity_poly.entity_id
_entity_poly.type
_entity_poly.pdbx_seq_one_letter_code
_entity_poly.pdbx_strand_id
1 'polypeptide(L)'
;MQKLFKDDSFTLHTDLYQINMMQTYWELGRADLNAVFECYFRDMPFENGYAIFAGLERLVDYLNNLTFSDSDIDYLREIGGYPEAFLDYLKEFKFACTVRSALEGDLVFNNEPIIQVEGPLAQAQLIETALLNMVNFQTLIATKAARIKSVIGDDPLLEFGSRRAQELDAAIWGTRAAYIGGAGATSNVRAGKIFGIPASGTHAHSLVQSYGNDYDAFMAYAKTHKDCVFLVDTYDTLRLGVPNAIRVAKELGDQINFLGVRIDSGDMAYISKKVREQLDEAG
;
A
#
# COMPACT_ATOMS: atom_id res chain seq x y z
N MET A 1 -5.48 -27.87 -5.11
CA MET A 1 -4.63 -26.67 -5.08
C MET A 1 -4.20 -26.46 -3.64
N GLN A 2 -2.90 -26.65 -3.33
CA GLN A 2 -2.38 -26.33 -1.99
C GLN A 2 -2.60 -24.83 -1.73
N LYS A 3 -3.09 -24.48 -0.54
CA LYS A 3 -3.10 -23.09 -0.12
C LYS A 3 -1.64 -22.64 -0.02
N LEU A 4 -1.23 -21.68 -0.83
CA LEU A 4 0.15 -21.19 -0.90
C LEU A 4 0.62 -20.53 0.41
N PHE A 5 -0.31 -20.08 1.24
CA PHE A 5 -0.01 -19.44 2.53
C PHE A 5 -0.92 -20.08 3.57
N LYS A 6 -0.40 -21.13 4.23
CA LYS A 6 -1.05 -21.76 5.38
C LYS A 6 -0.51 -21.26 6.71
N ASP A 7 0.67 -20.63 6.65
CA ASP A 7 1.38 -20.20 7.83
C ASP A 7 0.92 -18.80 8.20
N ASP A 8 0.46 -18.63 9.41
CA ASP A 8 -0.08 -17.37 9.91
C ASP A 8 1.02 -16.48 10.53
N SER A 9 2.21 -17.03 10.83
CA SER A 9 3.24 -16.33 11.58
C SER A 9 4.19 -15.47 10.77
N PHE A 10 4.40 -15.76 9.50
CA PHE A 10 5.44 -15.15 8.65
C PHE A 10 6.87 -15.19 9.25
N THR A 11 7.13 -16.07 10.21
CA THR A 11 8.41 -16.13 10.92
C THR A 11 9.60 -16.40 9.99
N LEU A 12 9.39 -17.24 8.97
CA LEU A 12 10.40 -17.52 7.95
C LEU A 12 10.48 -16.45 6.85
N HIS A 13 9.74 -15.33 6.95
CA HIS A 13 9.93 -14.17 6.08
C HIS A 13 11.20 -13.41 6.49
N THR A 14 12.33 -14.09 6.35
CA THR A 14 13.66 -13.60 6.70
C THR A 14 14.71 -14.17 5.73
N ASP A 15 15.89 -13.60 5.72
CA ASP A 15 17.01 -14.13 4.95
C ASP A 15 17.67 -15.31 5.69
N LEU A 16 18.15 -16.30 4.94
CA LEU A 16 18.75 -17.50 5.53
C LEU A 16 19.94 -17.20 6.46
N TYR A 17 20.71 -16.14 6.16
CA TYR A 17 21.85 -15.75 7.00
C TYR A 17 21.41 -15.35 8.42
N GLN A 18 20.18 -14.89 8.61
CA GLN A 18 19.65 -14.53 9.92
C GLN A 18 19.53 -15.78 10.82
N ILE A 19 19.03 -16.87 10.26
CA ILE A 19 18.95 -18.17 10.98
C ILE A 19 20.34 -18.74 11.25
N ASN A 20 21.24 -18.67 10.27
CA ASN A 20 22.63 -19.12 10.41
C ASN A 20 23.38 -18.34 11.52
N MET A 21 23.17 -17.03 11.60
CA MET A 21 23.76 -16.19 12.64
C MET A 21 23.13 -16.50 14.00
N MET A 22 21.82 -16.74 14.07
CA MET A 22 21.16 -17.18 15.32
C MET A 22 21.77 -18.46 15.85
N GLN A 23 21.99 -19.49 15.00
CA GLN A 23 22.68 -20.73 15.39
C GLN A 23 24.07 -20.43 15.95
N THR A 24 24.86 -19.62 15.25
CA THR A 24 26.22 -19.25 15.69
C THR A 24 26.19 -18.56 17.05
N TYR A 25 25.28 -17.61 17.25
CA TYR A 25 25.14 -16.93 18.55
C TYR A 25 24.71 -17.90 19.66
N TRP A 26 23.77 -18.79 19.35
CA TRP A 26 23.29 -19.78 20.31
C TRP A 26 24.40 -20.77 20.70
N GLU A 27 25.12 -21.38 19.75
CA GLU A 27 26.18 -22.33 19.99
C GLU A 27 27.36 -21.74 20.80
N LEU A 28 27.67 -20.46 20.56
CA LEU A 28 28.77 -19.76 21.21
C LEU A 28 28.34 -18.97 22.46
N GLY A 29 27.13 -19.17 22.96
CA GLY A 29 26.64 -18.55 24.19
C GLY A 29 26.48 -17.02 24.09
N ARG A 30 26.19 -16.50 22.92
CA ARG A 30 26.03 -15.06 22.65
C ARG A 30 24.59 -14.65 22.33
N ALA A 31 23.64 -15.59 22.24
CA ALA A 31 22.28 -15.33 21.83
C ALA A 31 21.56 -14.28 22.69
N ASP A 32 21.84 -14.32 24.01
CA ASP A 32 21.18 -13.45 25.00
C ASP A 32 21.98 -12.17 25.33
N LEU A 33 23.06 -11.88 24.61
CA LEU A 33 23.74 -10.58 24.78
C LEU A 33 22.79 -9.46 24.43
N ASN A 34 22.72 -8.42 25.27
CA ASN A 34 21.91 -7.26 24.97
C ASN A 34 22.50 -6.49 23.78
N ALA A 35 21.69 -6.25 22.76
CA ALA A 35 22.05 -5.53 21.57
C ALA A 35 20.99 -4.46 21.25
N VAL A 36 21.40 -3.41 20.56
CA VAL A 36 20.52 -2.36 20.05
C VAL A 36 20.72 -2.25 18.55
N PHE A 37 19.63 -2.38 17.81
CA PHE A 37 19.59 -2.17 16.37
C PHE A 37 18.69 -0.98 16.03
N GLU A 38 19.06 -0.26 15.01
CA GLU A 38 18.34 0.94 14.57
C GLU A 38 17.99 0.83 13.08
N CYS A 39 16.73 1.12 12.77
CA CYS A 39 16.24 1.27 11.41
C CYS A 39 16.22 2.76 11.05
N TYR A 40 16.84 3.13 9.94
CA TYR A 40 16.86 4.50 9.42
C TYR A 40 17.04 4.50 7.90
N PHE A 41 16.70 5.60 7.25
CA PHE A 41 17.02 5.82 5.84
C PHE A 41 18.41 6.44 5.70
N ARG A 42 19.25 5.86 4.84
CA ARG A 42 20.56 6.44 4.47
C ARG A 42 20.37 7.66 3.58
N ASP A 43 19.49 7.51 2.59
CA ASP A 43 19.12 8.56 1.65
C ASP A 43 17.59 8.69 1.61
N MET A 44 17.10 9.91 1.53
CA MET A 44 15.67 10.14 1.44
C MET A 44 15.11 9.72 0.08
N PRO A 45 13.92 9.09 0.05
CA PRO A 45 13.31 8.67 -1.20
C PRO A 45 12.92 9.88 -2.07
N PHE A 46 12.96 9.68 -3.40
CA PHE A 46 12.50 10.66 -4.40
C PHE A 46 13.29 11.98 -4.40
N GLU A 47 14.56 11.98 -3.99
CA GLU A 47 15.37 13.20 -3.85
C GLU A 47 14.68 14.25 -2.96
N ASN A 48 13.95 13.81 -1.95
CA ASN A 48 13.18 14.65 -1.03
C ASN A 48 13.98 14.93 0.26
N GLY A 49 13.57 15.93 1.02
CA GLY A 49 14.17 16.27 2.32
C GLY A 49 13.60 15.48 3.50
N TYR A 50 12.54 14.69 3.30
CA TYR A 50 11.85 13.91 4.34
C TYR A 50 11.14 12.69 3.78
N ALA A 51 10.72 11.79 4.66
CA ALA A 51 9.75 10.75 4.37
C ALA A 51 8.59 10.78 5.39
N ILE A 52 7.46 10.19 5.02
CA ILE A 52 6.31 9.95 5.91
C ILE A 52 6.38 8.51 6.38
N PHE A 53 6.60 8.33 7.67
CA PHE A 53 6.73 6.99 8.24
C PHE A 53 5.41 6.22 8.20
N ALA A 54 5.47 4.96 7.75
CA ALA A 54 4.36 4.01 7.76
C ALA A 54 4.87 2.57 7.81
N GLY A 55 4.02 1.63 8.24
CA GLY A 55 4.33 0.21 8.34
C GLY A 55 4.42 -0.33 9.77
N LEU A 56 4.26 0.53 10.78
CA LEU A 56 4.34 0.14 12.19
C LEU A 56 3.24 -0.85 12.59
N GLU A 57 2.00 -0.63 12.16
CA GLU A 57 0.88 -1.52 12.51
C GLU A 57 1.14 -2.97 12.04
N ARG A 58 1.59 -3.13 10.79
CA ARG A 58 1.93 -4.45 10.26
C ARG A 58 3.12 -5.07 10.99
N LEU A 59 4.13 -4.26 11.32
CA LEU A 59 5.28 -4.72 12.08
C LEU A 59 4.87 -5.20 13.48
N VAL A 60 4.03 -4.47 14.17
CA VAL A 60 3.53 -4.87 15.51
C VAL A 60 2.74 -6.17 15.43
N ASP A 61 1.89 -6.33 14.42
CA ASP A 61 1.16 -7.58 14.20
C ASP A 61 2.13 -8.76 13.94
N TYR A 62 3.13 -8.56 13.09
CA TYR A 62 4.18 -9.53 12.84
C TYR A 62 4.91 -9.92 14.13
N LEU A 63 5.37 -8.97 14.94
CA LEU A 63 6.12 -9.22 16.16
C LEU A 63 5.29 -9.94 17.23
N ASN A 64 4.01 -9.62 17.34
CA ASN A 64 3.08 -10.27 18.27
C ASN A 64 2.80 -11.74 17.90
N ASN A 65 2.95 -12.10 16.63
CA ASN A 65 2.72 -13.45 16.11
C ASN A 65 4.01 -14.19 15.76
N LEU A 66 5.18 -13.63 16.12
CA LEU A 66 6.49 -14.18 15.78
C LEU A 66 6.80 -15.43 16.61
N THR A 67 6.57 -16.59 16.00
CA THR A 67 6.80 -17.91 16.58
C THR A 67 7.20 -18.90 15.49
N PHE A 68 8.07 -19.85 15.78
CA PHE A 68 8.38 -20.94 14.85
C PHE A 68 7.34 -22.05 15.00
N SER A 69 6.56 -22.30 13.97
CA SER A 69 5.61 -23.41 13.90
C SER A 69 6.36 -24.75 13.74
N ASP A 70 5.66 -25.86 13.98
CA ASP A 70 6.20 -27.19 13.68
C ASP A 70 6.59 -27.32 12.20
N SER A 71 5.80 -26.72 11.30
CA SER A 71 6.08 -26.67 9.86
C SER A 71 7.37 -25.91 9.54
N ASP A 72 7.63 -24.80 10.23
CA ASP A 72 8.87 -24.03 10.06
C ASP A 72 10.09 -24.85 10.51
N ILE A 73 9.97 -25.52 11.64
CA ILE A 73 11.02 -26.37 12.18
C ILE A 73 11.31 -27.59 11.26
N ASP A 74 10.26 -28.21 10.74
CA ASP A 74 10.42 -29.33 9.80
C ASP A 74 11.10 -28.88 8.51
N TYR A 75 10.77 -27.70 8.00
CA TYR A 75 11.44 -27.12 6.85
C TYR A 75 12.92 -26.81 7.13
N LEU A 76 13.23 -26.18 8.28
CA LEU A 76 14.62 -25.92 8.67
C LEU A 76 15.43 -27.21 8.84
N ARG A 77 14.81 -28.27 9.34
CA ARG A 77 15.43 -29.61 9.41
C ARG A 77 15.71 -30.19 8.02
N GLU A 78 14.77 -30.03 7.09
CA GLU A 78 14.88 -30.54 5.72
C GLU A 78 15.99 -29.84 4.93
N ILE A 79 16.12 -28.53 5.02
CA ILE A 79 17.22 -27.81 4.35
C ILE A 79 18.58 -28.13 4.93
N GLY A 80 18.63 -28.66 6.16
CA GLY A 80 19.80 -29.22 6.80
C GLY A 80 20.78 -28.21 7.40
N GLY A 81 21.78 -28.75 8.13
CA GLY A 81 22.84 -27.94 8.74
C GLY A 81 22.55 -27.47 10.16
N TYR A 82 21.33 -27.65 10.68
CA TYR A 82 20.96 -27.25 12.04
C TYR A 82 20.91 -28.44 13.00
N PRO A 83 21.62 -28.38 14.17
CA PRO A 83 21.48 -29.38 15.21
C PRO A 83 20.05 -29.42 15.78
N GLU A 84 19.56 -30.62 16.15
CA GLU A 84 18.21 -30.74 16.76
C GLU A 84 18.06 -29.87 18.02
N ALA A 85 19.10 -29.75 18.83
CA ALA A 85 19.06 -28.88 20.01
C ALA A 85 18.86 -27.39 19.68
N PHE A 86 19.33 -26.91 18.52
CA PHE A 86 19.05 -25.57 18.05
C PHE A 86 17.61 -25.46 17.52
N LEU A 87 17.12 -26.48 16.82
CA LEU A 87 15.72 -26.52 16.37
C LEU A 87 14.75 -26.54 17.57
N ASP A 88 15.08 -27.24 18.63
CA ASP A 88 14.32 -27.19 19.89
C ASP A 88 14.37 -25.81 20.55
N TYR A 89 15.49 -25.11 20.52
CA TYR A 89 15.62 -23.73 20.96
C TYR A 89 14.69 -22.81 20.16
N LEU A 90 14.57 -22.97 18.82
CA LEU A 90 13.67 -22.20 17.99
C LEU A 90 12.18 -22.48 18.30
N LYS A 91 11.80 -23.71 18.65
CA LYS A 91 10.43 -24.04 19.06
C LYS A 91 9.97 -23.28 20.30
N GLU A 92 10.90 -23.03 21.23
CA GLU A 92 10.62 -22.29 22.47
C GLU A 92 10.75 -20.77 22.30
N PHE A 93 11.01 -20.31 21.06
CA PHE A 93 11.24 -18.91 20.78
C PHE A 93 10.04 -18.04 21.19
N LYS A 94 10.35 -16.95 21.91
CA LYS A 94 9.39 -15.90 22.25
C LYS A 94 10.08 -14.56 22.08
N PHE A 95 9.53 -13.70 21.26
CA PHE A 95 10.08 -12.36 21.06
C PHE A 95 10.02 -11.55 22.36
N ALA A 96 11.17 -11.07 22.80
CA ALA A 96 11.33 -10.37 24.09
C ALA A 96 12.07 -9.03 23.98
N CYS A 97 12.30 -8.52 22.76
CA CYS A 97 12.93 -7.22 22.58
C CYS A 97 11.96 -6.09 22.86
N THR A 98 12.49 -4.97 23.35
CA THR A 98 11.79 -3.69 23.41
C THR A 98 11.92 -2.98 22.06
N VAL A 99 10.79 -2.54 21.51
CA VAL A 99 10.76 -1.78 20.26
C VAL A 99 10.27 -0.38 20.55
N ARG A 100 11.05 0.63 20.15
CA ARG A 100 10.70 2.05 20.19
C ARG A 100 10.60 2.55 18.76
N SER A 101 9.61 3.36 18.46
CA SER A 101 9.34 3.80 17.07
C SER A 101 8.79 5.21 17.04
N ALA A 102 9.03 5.92 15.94
CA ALA A 102 8.20 7.04 15.53
C ALA A 102 6.74 6.60 15.35
N LEU A 103 5.79 7.51 15.28
CA LEU A 103 4.40 7.21 14.99
C LEU A 103 4.15 7.25 13.48
N GLU A 104 3.22 6.42 12.99
CA GLU A 104 2.83 6.49 11.59
C GLU A 104 2.25 7.87 11.24
N GLY A 105 2.71 8.42 10.14
CA GLY A 105 2.40 9.78 9.72
C GLY A 105 3.44 10.83 10.13
N ASP A 106 4.35 10.50 11.03
CA ASP A 106 5.45 11.41 11.39
C ASP A 106 6.39 11.65 10.20
N LEU A 107 6.95 12.87 10.19
CA LEU A 107 8.08 13.22 9.33
C LEU A 107 9.35 12.57 9.86
N VAL A 108 10.06 11.85 9.02
CA VAL A 108 11.34 11.23 9.35
C VAL A 108 12.43 11.68 8.37
N PHE A 109 13.67 11.69 8.85
CA PHE A 109 14.82 12.23 8.13
C PHE A 109 15.92 11.19 7.99
N ASN A 110 16.84 11.41 7.03
CA ASN A 110 17.96 10.49 6.81
C ASN A 110 18.91 10.48 8.02
N ASN A 111 19.52 9.31 8.25
CA ASN A 111 20.46 9.05 9.34
C ASN A 111 19.92 9.30 10.75
N GLU A 112 18.59 9.41 10.90
CA GLU A 112 17.93 9.46 12.20
C GLU A 112 17.18 8.15 12.46
N PRO A 113 17.32 7.54 13.67
CA PRO A 113 16.60 6.31 14.01
C PRO A 113 15.09 6.51 13.98
N ILE A 114 14.42 5.68 13.17
CA ILE A 114 12.95 5.64 13.06
C ILE A 114 12.40 4.58 14.00
N ILE A 115 13.07 3.42 14.03
CA ILE A 115 12.76 2.30 14.92
C ILE A 115 14.04 1.86 15.59
N GLN A 116 13.98 1.64 16.90
CA GLN A 116 15.04 1.07 17.70
C GLN A 116 14.55 -0.25 18.32
N VAL A 117 15.34 -1.31 18.18
CA VAL A 117 15.08 -2.64 18.72
C VAL A 117 16.18 -2.98 19.72
N GLU A 118 15.82 -3.19 20.98
CA GLU A 118 16.75 -3.46 22.09
C GLU A 118 16.38 -4.78 22.78
N GLY A 119 17.31 -5.70 22.89
CA GLY A 119 17.11 -6.97 23.57
C GLY A 119 18.12 -8.04 23.20
N PRO A 120 17.77 -9.34 23.35
CA PRO A 120 18.65 -10.45 23.03
C PRO A 120 19.13 -10.40 21.58
N LEU A 121 20.45 -10.46 21.36
CA LEU A 121 21.11 -10.31 20.07
C LEU A 121 20.49 -11.18 18.98
N ALA A 122 20.27 -12.47 19.26
CA ALA A 122 19.70 -13.40 18.29
C ALA A 122 18.29 -12.99 17.86
N GLN A 123 17.47 -12.46 18.76
CA GLN A 123 16.10 -12.03 18.49
C GLN A 123 16.05 -10.68 17.77
N ALA A 124 16.82 -9.71 18.24
CA ALA A 124 16.85 -8.37 17.66
C ALA A 124 17.36 -8.39 16.20
N GLN A 125 18.31 -9.28 15.91
CA GLN A 125 18.86 -9.48 14.57
C GLN A 125 17.90 -10.23 13.64
N LEU A 126 17.15 -11.23 14.13
CA LEU A 126 16.25 -12.07 13.31
C LEU A 126 15.23 -11.25 12.53
N ILE A 127 14.69 -10.20 13.13
CA ILE A 127 13.56 -9.43 12.58
C ILE A 127 13.95 -8.42 11.50
N GLU A 128 15.25 -8.24 11.23
CA GLU A 128 15.77 -7.22 10.31
C GLU A 128 15.06 -7.24 8.96
N THR A 129 15.06 -8.38 8.28
CA THR A 129 14.51 -8.49 6.91
C THR A 129 13.03 -8.12 6.86
N ALA A 130 12.22 -8.67 7.76
CA ALA A 130 10.79 -8.41 7.80
C ALA A 130 10.49 -6.95 8.16
N LEU A 131 11.18 -6.41 9.18
CA LEU A 131 11.05 -5.02 9.60
C LEU A 131 11.36 -4.06 8.45
N LEU A 132 12.52 -4.22 7.82
CA LEU A 132 12.94 -3.35 6.72
C LEU A 132 11.98 -3.45 5.52
N ASN A 133 11.55 -4.66 5.17
CA ASN A 133 10.61 -4.87 4.06
C ASN A 133 9.29 -4.14 4.28
N MET A 134 8.67 -4.29 5.46
CA MET A 134 7.38 -3.69 5.79
C MET A 134 7.46 -2.17 5.86
N VAL A 135 8.47 -1.65 6.55
CA VAL A 135 8.66 -0.21 6.78
C VAL A 135 9.06 0.52 5.51
N ASN A 136 10.02 -0.02 4.76
CA ASN A 136 10.48 0.61 3.52
C ASN A 136 9.33 0.78 2.52
N PHE A 137 8.62 -0.31 2.21
CA PHE A 137 7.53 -0.29 1.23
C PHE A 137 6.45 0.73 1.59
N GLN A 138 5.93 0.66 2.81
CA GLN A 138 4.81 1.52 3.21
C GLN A 138 5.24 2.98 3.34
N THR A 139 6.44 3.25 3.86
CA THR A 139 6.99 4.60 3.95
C THR A 139 7.19 5.24 2.56
N LEU A 140 7.68 4.48 1.58
CA LEU A 140 7.80 4.97 0.20
C LEU A 140 6.45 5.38 -0.39
N ILE A 141 5.41 4.58 -0.21
CA ILE A 141 4.07 4.88 -0.72
C ILE A 141 3.45 6.07 0.00
N ALA A 142 3.52 6.11 1.34
CA ALA A 142 3.01 7.23 2.13
C ALA A 142 3.70 8.54 1.73
N THR A 143 5.03 8.52 1.59
CA THR A 143 5.82 9.69 1.17
C THR A 143 5.41 10.18 -0.22
N LYS A 144 5.21 9.25 -1.18
CA LYS A 144 4.75 9.63 -2.52
C LYS A 144 3.36 10.27 -2.49
N ALA A 145 2.44 9.71 -1.73
CA ALA A 145 1.10 10.28 -1.57
C ALA A 145 1.16 11.68 -0.93
N ALA A 146 1.95 11.85 0.13
CA ALA A 146 2.13 13.14 0.80
C ALA A 146 2.73 14.21 -0.11
N ARG A 147 3.70 13.85 -0.97
CA ARG A 147 4.26 14.78 -1.98
C ARG A 147 3.21 15.24 -2.98
N ILE A 148 2.35 14.34 -3.45
CA ILE A 148 1.25 14.72 -4.33
C ILE A 148 0.29 15.63 -3.57
N LYS A 149 -0.11 15.23 -2.36
CA LYS A 149 -1.04 16.01 -1.52
C LYS A 149 -0.54 17.42 -1.21
N SER A 150 0.77 17.58 -0.99
CA SER A 150 1.36 18.91 -0.74
C SER A 150 1.28 19.87 -1.93
N VAL A 151 1.15 19.35 -3.17
CA VAL A 151 1.03 20.16 -4.38
C VAL A 151 -0.42 20.49 -4.71
N ILE A 152 -1.34 19.53 -4.50
CA ILE A 152 -2.77 19.71 -4.83
C ILE A 152 -3.56 20.46 -3.74
N GLY A 153 -2.96 20.70 -2.58
CA GLY A 153 -3.62 21.44 -1.49
C GLY A 153 -4.88 20.73 -0.98
N ASP A 154 -6.03 21.43 -1.05
CA ASP A 154 -7.32 20.92 -0.56
C ASP A 154 -8.00 19.94 -1.54
N ASP A 155 -7.52 19.84 -2.76
CA ASP A 155 -8.10 18.90 -3.74
C ASP A 155 -8.00 17.45 -3.24
N PRO A 156 -9.00 16.61 -3.55
CA PRO A 156 -9.01 15.22 -3.12
C PRO A 156 -7.95 14.40 -3.87
N LEU A 157 -7.16 13.63 -3.10
CA LEU A 157 -6.28 12.59 -3.63
C LEU A 157 -6.96 11.24 -3.51
N LEU A 158 -7.08 10.50 -4.63
CA LEU A 158 -7.68 9.17 -4.68
C LEU A 158 -6.62 8.13 -5.06
N GLU A 159 -6.54 7.02 -4.31
CA GLU A 159 -5.62 5.92 -4.59
C GLU A 159 -6.28 4.90 -5.52
N PHE A 160 -5.80 4.78 -6.76
CA PHE A 160 -6.33 3.89 -7.80
C PHE A 160 -5.26 2.94 -8.36
N GLY A 161 -4.24 2.61 -7.57
CA GLY A 161 -3.05 1.87 -7.99
C GLY A 161 -3.12 0.35 -7.89
N SER A 162 -4.19 -0.25 -7.35
CA SER A 162 -4.25 -1.68 -7.02
C SER A 162 -3.81 -2.61 -8.14
N ARG A 163 -4.28 -2.39 -9.38
CA ARG A 163 -3.96 -3.26 -10.54
C ARG A 163 -2.52 -3.17 -11.03
N ARG A 164 -1.73 -2.24 -10.51
CA ARG A 164 -0.32 -2.03 -10.86
C ARG A 164 0.63 -2.14 -9.65
N ALA A 165 0.10 -2.57 -8.51
CA ALA A 165 0.90 -2.90 -7.34
C ALA A 165 1.55 -4.29 -7.51
N GLN A 166 2.60 -4.55 -6.75
CA GLN A 166 3.30 -5.83 -6.72
C GLN A 166 2.54 -6.80 -5.79
N GLU A 167 1.59 -7.57 -6.36
CA GLU A 167 0.76 -8.54 -5.67
C GLU A 167 -0.36 -7.94 -4.79
N LEU A 168 -1.17 -8.84 -4.23
CA LEU A 168 -2.34 -8.51 -3.40
C LEU A 168 -1.94 -7.76 -2.12
N ASP A 169 -0.89 -8.20 -1.47
CA ASP A 169 -0.40 -7.59 -0.24
C ASP A 169 0.07 -6.16 -0.47
N ALA A 170 0.87 -5.93 -1.52
CA ALA A 170 1.30 -4.59 -1.89
C ALA A 170 0.12 -3.68 -2.24
N ALA A 171 -0.93 -4.20 -2.89
CA ALA A 171 -2.13 -3.43 -3.16
C ALA A 171 -2.87 -3.02 -1.89
N ILE A 172 -3.00 -3.91 -0.92
CA ILE A 172 -3.72 -3.66 0.34
C ILE A 172 -2.95 -2.70 1.24
N TRP A 173 -1.69 -3.02 1.56
CA TRP A 173 -0.86 -2.20 2.44
C TRP A 173 -0.41 -0.89 1.80
N GLY A 174 -0.23 -0.87 0.48
CA GLY A 174 0.02 0.35 -0.27
C GLY A 174 -1.16 1.32 -0.24
N THR A 175 -2.40 0.83 -0.31
CA THR A 175 -3.60 1.66 -0.12
C THR A 175 -3.61 2.30 1.27
N ARG A 176 -3.34 1.51 2.34
CA ARG A 176 -3.27 2.05 3.70
C ARG A 176 -2.18 3.12 3.83
N ALA A 177 -1.00 2.83 3.30
CA ALA A 177 0.11 3.77 3.31
C ALA A 177 -0.20 5.07 2.54
N ALA A 178 -0.87 4.98 1.40
CA ALA A 178 -1.33 6.16 0.66
C ALA A 178 -2.34 6.99 1.46
N TYR A 179 -3.23 6.33 2.23
CA TYR A 179 -4.18 7.00 3.11
C TYR A 179 -3.46 7.75 4.25
N ILE A 180 -2.44 7.15 4.88
CA ILE A 180 -1.57 7.84 5.84
C ILE A 180 -0.90 9.07 5.20
N GLY A 181 -0.47 8.95 3.94
CA GLY A 181 0.11 10.04 3.16
C GLY A 181 -0.88 11.10 2.65
N GLY A 182 -2.18 11.00 3.00
CA GLY A 182 -3.18 12.02 2.70
C GLY A 182 -4.14 11.69 1.55
N ALA A 183 -4.17 10.44 1.04
CA ALA A 183 -5.23 10.01 0.14
C ALA A 183 -6.57 9.92 0.90
N GLY A 184 -7.64 10.50 0.35
CA GLY A 184 -8.96 10.54 1.00
C GLY A 184 -9.81 9.29 0.75
N ALA A 185 -9.53 8.54 -0.33
CA ALA A 185 -10.28 7.34 -0.69
C ALA A 185 -9.46 6.41 -1.60
N THR A 186 -9.97 5.19 -1.80
CA THR A 186 -9.33 4.17 -2.65
C THR A 186 -10.34 3.47 -3.55
N SER A 187 -9.87 2.94 -4.68
CA SER A 187 -10.65 2.00 -5.48
C SER A 187 -10.53 0.54 -5.02
N ASN A 188 -9.65 0.26 -4.04
CA ASN A 188 -9.45 -1.07 -3.50
C ASN A 188 -10.53 -1.42 -2.47
N VAL A 189 -11.58 -2.10 -2.91
CA VAL A 189 -12.73 -2.46 -2.05
C VAL A 189 -12.32 -3.29 -0.83
N ARG A 190 -11.32 -4.19 -0.99
CA ARG A 190 -10.82 -5.01 0.13
C ARG A 190 -10.09 -4.16 1.18
N ALA A 191 -9.20 -3.27 0.74
CA ALA A 191 -8.49 -2.36 1.64
C ALA A 191 -9.47 -1.40 2.34
N GLY A 192 -10.46 -0.86 1.60
CA GLY A 192 -11.53 -0.07 2.18
C GLY A 192 -12.27 -0.79 3.30
N LYS A 193 -12.62 -2.07 3.07
CA LYS A 193 -13.29 -2.91 4.09
C LYS A 193 -12.40 -3.17 5.31
N ILE A 194 -11.10 -3.46 5.11
CA ILE A 194 -10.19 -3.84 6.20
C ILE A 194 -9.84 -2.63 7.07
N PHE A 195 -9.52 -1.49 6.45
CA PHE A 195 -8.99 -0.31 7.15
C PHE A 195 -10.02 0.80 7.35
N GLY A 196 -11.26 0.63 6.92
CA GLY A 196 -12.29 1.67 7.02
C GLY A 196 -12.04 2.86 6.08
N ILE A 197 -11.21 2.71 5.03
CA ILE A 197 -10.93 3.77 4.06
C ILE A 197 -12.12 3.90 3.11
N PRO A 198 -12.63 5.12 2.85
CA PRO A 198 -13.71 5.32 1.91
C PRO A 198 -13.40 4.71 0.53
N ALA A 199 -14.34 3.93 -0.01
CA ALA A 199 -14.21 3.40 -1.36
C ALA A 199 -14.75 4.40 -2.38
N SER A 200 -14.01 4.63 -3.46
CA SER A 200 -14.39 5.51 -4.56
C SER A 200 -14.02 4.87 -5.89
N GLY A 201 -14.81 5.19 -6.90
CA GLY A 201 -14.59 4.70 -8.25
C GLY A 201 -15.74 5.06 -9.16
N THR A 202 -15.52 4.88 -10.45
CA THR A 202 -16.51 5.15 -11.49
C THR A 202 -16.64 3.91 -12.39
N HIS A 203 -16.74 4.10 -13.68
CA HIS A 203 -16.71 3.01 -14.65
C HIS A 203 -15.37 2.97 -15.43
N ALA A 204 -15.15 1.93 -16.22
CA ALA A 204 -13.97 1.75 -17.05
C ALA A 204 -14.29 1.97 -18.53
N HIS A 205 -13.25 2.10 -19.37
CA HIS A 205 -13.36 2.18 -20.83
C HIS A 205 -14.15 1.01 -21.43
N SER A 206 -14.04 -0.18 -20.85
CA SER A 206 -14.77 -1.37 -21.31
C SER A 206 -16.30 -1.21 -21.25
N LEU A 207 -16.83 -0.42 -20.31
CA LEU A 207 -18.24 -0.09 -20.30
C LEU A 207 -18.60 0.72 -21.56
N VAL A 208 -17.84 1.77 -21.87
CA VAL A 208 -18.09 2.63 -23.03
C VAL A 208 -17.97 1.80 -24.32
N GLN A 209 -16.93 0.98 -24.43
CA GLN A 209 -16.74 0.10 -25.59
C GLN A 209 -17.87 -0.92 -25.77
N SER A 210 -18.46 -1.43 -24.69
CA SER A 210 -19.57 -2.37 -24.75
C SER A 210 -20.85 -1.79 -25.38
N TYR A 211 -21.00 -0.47 -25.31
CA TYR A 211 -22.09 0.28 -25.96
C TYR A 211 -21.72 0.83 -27.33
N GLY A 212 -20.44 0.81 -27.69
CA GLY A 212 -19.93 1.31 -28.98
C GLY A 212 -19.86 2.82 -29.11
N ASN A 213 -20.35 3.59 -28.14
CA ASN A 213 -20.26 5.05 -28.10
C ASN A 213 -20.41 5.59 -26.67
N ASP A 214 -19.97 6.84 -26.46
CA ASP A 214 -19.98 7.48 -25.14
C ASP A 214 -21.40 7.78 -24.64
N TYR A 215 -22.27 8.29 -25.51
CA TYR A 215 -23.60 8.74 -25.10
C TYR A 215 -24.46 7.61 -24.53
N ASP A 216 -24.56 6.48 -25.25
CA ASP A 216 -25.37 5.35 -24.79
C ASP A 216 -24.81 4.73 -23.51
N ALA A 217 -23.48 4.65 -23.40
CA ALA A 217 -22.80 4.15 -22.20
C ALA A 217 -23.07 5.07 -20.98
N PHE A 218 -22.92 6.37 -21.12
CA PHE A 218 -23.17 7.33 -20.03
C PHE A 218 -24.64 7.35 -19.62
N MET A 219 -25.54 7.29 -20.59
CA MET A 219 -26.98 7.19 -20.33
C MET A 219 -27.34 5.88 -19.59
N ALA A 220 -26.73 4.77 -19.96
CA ALA A 220 -26.92 3.49 -19.28
C ALA A 220 -26.37 3.50 -17.85
N TYR A 221 -25.18 4.07 -17.63
CA TYR A 221 -24.61 4.24 -16.31
C TYR A 221 -25.47 5.13 -15.42
N ALA A 222 -25.92 6.25 -15.94
CA ALA A 222 -26.77 7.20 -15.23
C ALA A 222 -28.15 6.63 -14.82
N LYS A 223 -28.68 5.65 -15.54
CA LYS A 223 -29.92 4.93 -15.15
C LYS A 223 -29.77 4.05 -13.91
N THR A 224 -28.55 3.68 -13.57
CA THR A 224 -28.25 2.75 -12.47
C THR A 224 -27.51 3.41 -11.31
N HIS A 225 -26.94 4.60 -11.52
CA HIS A 225 -26.19 5.36 -10.54
C HIS A 225 -26.68 6.78 -10.46
N LYS A 226 -26.98 7.27 -9.26
CA LYS A 226 -27.43 8.63 -9.06
C LYS A 226 -26.25 9.61 -9.11
N ASP A 227 -25.13 9.25 -8.48
CA ASP A 227 -23.90 10.05 -8.51
C ASP A 227 -23.06 9.63 -9.72
N CYS A 228 -22.85 10.55 -10.66
CA CYS A 228 -22.24 10.27 -11.94
C CYS A 228 -20.94 11.05 -12.16
N VAL A 229 -19.85 10.32 -12.38
CA VAL A 229 -18.61 10.83 -12.99
C VAL A 229 -18.34 9.99 -14.23
N PHE A 230 -18.33 10.64 -15.41
CA PHE A 230 -18.16 9.93 -16.68
C PHE A 230 -16.69 9.90 -17.12
N LEU A 231 -16.20 8.72 -17.52
CA LEU A 231 -14.86 8.53 -18.09
C LEU A 231 -14.93 8.89 -19.58
N VAL A 232 -14.30 10.01 -19.97
CA VAL A 232 -14.56 10.67 -21.25
C VAL A 232 -13.49 10.47 -22.33
N ASP A 233 -12.44 9.71 -22.03
CA ASP A 233 -11.29 9.54 -22.91
C ASP A 233 -11.19 8.16 -23.57
N THR A 234 -12.34 7.47 -23.75
CA THR A 234 -12.38 6.17 -24.44
C THR A 234 -12.09 6.30 -25.94
N TYR A 235 -12.62 7.33 -26.59
CA TYR A 235 -12.43 7.61 -28.01
C TYR A 235 -11.74 8.96 -28.23
N ASP A 236 -12.49 10.06 -28.28
CA ASP A 236 -11.98 11.42 -28.39
C ASP A 236 -12.54 12.28 -27.27
N THR A 237 -11.68 12.63 -26.32
CA THR A 237 -12.07 13.35 -25.11
C THR A 237 -12.82 14.65 -25.43
N LEU A 238 -12.26 15.49 -26.31
CA LEU A 238 -12.76 16.85 -26.54
C LEU A 238 -13.88 16.91 -27.57
N ARG A 239 -13.92 15.98 -28.53
CA ARG A 239 -14.92 15.98 -29.61
C ARG A 239 -16.11 15.07 -29.34
N LEU A 240 -15.95 14.03 -28.53
CA LEU A 240 -16.98 13.02 -28.26
C LEU A 240 -17.29 12.88 -26.78
N GLY A 241 -16.31 12.53 -25.95
CA GLY A 241 -16.53 12.17 -24.54
C GLY A 241 -17.16 13.31 -23.73
N VAL A 242 -16.52 14.47 -23.67
CA VAL A 242 -17.04 15.62 -22.90
C VAL A 242 -18.35 16.15 -23.46
N PRO A 243 -18.53 16.39 -24.79
CA PRO A 243 -19.81 16.77 -25.32
C PRO A 243 -20.97 15.82 -25.04
N ASN A 244 -20.71 14.50 -25.08
CA ASN A 244 -21.71 13.48 -24.71
C ASN A 244 -22.01 13.47 -23.23
N ALA A 245 -21.00 13.65 -22.35
CA ALA A 245 -21.20 13.78 -20.90
C ALA A 245 -22.10 15.00 -20.57
N ILE A 246 -21.81 16.14 -21.15
CA ILE A 246 -22.62 17.36 -21.01
C ILE A 246 -24.05 17.13 -21.51
N ARG A 247 -24.20 16.48 -22.65
CA ARG A 247 -25.50 16.15 -23.22
C ARG A 247 -26.33 15.29 -22.28
N VAL A 248 -25.76 14.18 -21.76
CA VAL A 248 -26.45 13.31 -20.81
C VAL A 248 -26.81 14.04 -19.52
N ALA A 249 -25.90 14.87 -18.99
CA ALA A 249 -26.16 15.66 -17.79
C ALA A 249 -27.32 16.62 -17.98
N LYS A 250 -27.41 17.32 -19.13
CA LYS A 250 -28.51 18.23 -19.44
C LYS A 250 -29.84 17.52 -19.70
N GLU A 251 -29.81 16.37 -20.38
CA GLU A 251 -31.03 15.59 -20.65
C GLU A 251 -31.65 15.00 -19.40
N LEU A 252 -30.83 14.58 -18.43
CA LEU A 252 -31.30 13.96 -17.19
C LEU A 252 -31.56 14.97 -16.07
N GLY A 253 -30.87 16.11 -16.06
CA GLY A 253 -31.05 17.18 -15.08
C GLY A 253 -31.05 16.67 -13.66
N ASP A 254 -32.07 16.98 -12.87
CA ASP A 254 -32.19 16.60 -11.46
C ASP A 254 -32.39 15.09 -11.21
N GLN A 255 -32.49 14.27 -12.25
CA GLN A 255 -32.60 12.82 -12.11
C GLN A 255 -31.26 12.19 -11.65
N ILE A 256 -30.15 12.88 -11.95
CA ILE A 256 -28.80 12.47 -11.53
C ILE A 256 -28.07 13.61 -10.82
N ASN A 257 -27.07 13.26 -10.03
CA ASN A 257 -26.10 14.19 -9.48
C ASN A 257 -24.83 14.09 -10.36
N PHE A 258 -24.73 14.96 -11.36
CA PHE A 258 -23.55 15.01 -12.23
C PHE A 258 -22.38 15.68 -11.49
N LEU A 259 -21.42 14.88 -11.04
CA LEU A 259 -20.28 15.35 -10.27
C LEU A 259 -19.10 15.81 -11.13
N GLY A 260 -19.04 15.35 -12.38
CA GLY A 260 -17.98 15.72 -13.30
C GLY A 260 -17.56 14.63 -14.27
N VAL A 261 -16.38 14.80 -14.83
CA VAL A 261 -15.77 13.86 -15.78
C VAL A 261 -14.41 13.38 -15.29
N ARG A 262 -13.97 12.20 -15.76
CA ARG A 262 -12.65 11.64 -15.50
C ARG A 262 -11.87 11.54 -16.80
N ILE A 263 -10.61 11.98 -16.75
CA ILE A 263 -9.63 11.88 -17.83
C ILE A 263 -8.53 10.92 -17.33
N ASP A 264 -8.21 9.89 -18.08
CA ASP A 264 -7.29 8.81 -17.70
C ASP A 264 -6.08 8.70 -18.66
N SER A 265 -6.04 9.47 -19.74
CA SER A 265 -5.01 9.41 -20.78
C SER A 265 -4.74 10.74 -21.46
N GLY A 266 -3.65 10.80 -22.23
CA GLY A 266 -3.22 11.96 -23.00
C GLY A 266 -2.45 12.99 -22.20
N ASP A 267 -2.29 14.19 -22.76
CA ASP A 267 -1.69 15.34 -22.06
C ASP A 267 -2.70 15.91 -21.04
N MET A 268 -2.62 15.41 -19.81
CA MET A 268 -3.54 15.79 -18.73
C MET A 268 -3.56 17.30 -18.49
N ALA A 269 -2.41 17.97 -18.56
CA ALA A 269 -2.30 19.39 -18.29
C ALA A 269 -2.99 20.23 -19.36
N TYR A 270 -2.91 19.82 -20.61
CA TYR A 270 -3.62 20.49 -21.72
C TYR A 270 -5.09 20.11 -21.75
N ILE A 271 -5.39 18.81 -21.72
CA ILE A 271 -6.76 18.31 -21.88
C ILE A 271 -7.66 18.81 -20.74
N SER A 272 -7.21 18.79 -19.50
CA SER A 272 -8.01 19.22 -18.34
C SER A 272 -8.46 20.68 -18.46
N LYS A 273 -7.60 21.57 -18.96
CA LYS A 273 -7.95 22.97 -19.20
C LYS A 273 -9.05 23.09 -20.26
N LYS A 274 -8.92 22.34 -21.38
CA LYS A 274 -9.92 22.36 -22.46
C LYS A 274 -11.24 21.74 -22.02
N VAL A 275 -11.19 20.71 -21.23
CA VAL A 275 -12.38 20.09 -20.62
C VAL A 275 -13.08 21.09 -19.68
N ARG A 276 -12.31 21.81 -18.85
CA ARG A 276 -12.87 22.83 -17.95
C ARG A 276 -13.58 23.95 -18.74
N GLU A 277 -12.95 24.45 -19.83
CA GLU A 277 -13.55 25.42 -20.73
C GLU A 277 -14.91 24.93 -21.26
N GLN A 278 -15.00 23.71 -21.79
CA GLN A 278 -16.26 23.14 -22.30
C GLN A 278 -17.34 22.97 -21.24
N LEU A 279 -16.95 22.55 -20.00
CA LEU A 279 -17.90 22.41 -18.90
C LEU A 279 -18.44 23.77 -18.44
N ASP A 280 -17.59 24.80 -18.37
CA ASP A 280 -17.98 26.14 -17.96
C ASP A 280 -18.89 26.80 -19.02
N GLU A 281 -18.61 26.61 -20.32
CA GLU A 281 -19.47 27.08 -21.41
C GLU A 281 -20.84 26.39 -21.40
N ALA A 282 -20.91 25.19 -20.88
CA ALA A 282 -22.15 24.43 -20.80
C ALA A 282 -23.03 24.81 -19.59
N GLY A 283 -22.49 25.53 -18.60
CA GLY A 283 -23.18 25.93 -17.33
C GLY A 283 -23.10 24.84 -16.33
#